data_9deb195e10776888e5ec31770cde1d68
#
_entry.id   9deb195e10776888e5ec31770cde1d68
#
_cell.length_a   1.000
_cell.length_b   1.000
_cell.length_c   1.000
_cell.angle_alpha   90.00
_cell.angle_beta   90.00
_cell.angle_gamma   90.00
#
_symmetry.space_group_name_H-M   'P 1'
#
loop_
_entity.id
_entity.type
_entity.pdbx_description
1 polymer ?
#
loop_
_entity_poly.entity_id
_entity_poly.type
_entity_poly.pdbx_seq_one_letter_code
_entity_poly.pdbx_strand_id
1 'polypeptide(L)'
;MDNELERCKPWIEAALEYSGGTHDFSDIVEGLHKGVLQLWPTPKGCLVTEIICFPKKRVLNVFLGGGELEQILDMHESVIDWAKAQGCCALTMSGRAGWVKPLKEHGWDRQHVSYVKEFD
;
A
#
# COMPACT_ATOMS: atom_id res chain seq x y z
N MET A 1 -7.36 -6.86 19.42
CA MET A 1 -7.10 -6.42 18.04
C MET A 1 -7.96 -5.23 17.71
N ASP A 2 -7.44 -4.31 16.91
CA ASP A 2 -8.15 -3.12 16.49
C ASP A 2 -9.35 -3.51 15.62
N ASN A 3 -10.54 -2.91 15.89
CA ASN A 3 -11.75 -3.16 15.10
C ASN A 3 -11.57 -2.76 13.62
N GLU A 4 -10.80 -1.71 13.35
CA GLU A 4 -10.52 -1.30 11.97
C GLU A 4 -9.71 -2.35 11.22
N LEU A 5 -8.74 -2.96 11.88
CA LEU A 5 -7.94 -4.01 11.29
C LEU A 5 -8.78 -5.25 10.97
N GLU A 6 -9.66 -5.65 11.89
CA GLU A 6 -10.58 -6.76 11.65
C GLU A 6 -11.52 -6.48 10.48
N ARG A 7 -12.03 -5.27 10.41
CA ARG A 7 -12.93 -4.85 9.32
C ARG A 7 -12.20 -4.88 7.97
N CYS A 8 -10.94 -4.51 7.95
CA CYS A 8 -10.13 -4.46 6.73
C CYS A 8 -9.56 -5.81 6.31
N LYS A 9 -9.62 -6.83 7.18
CA LYS A 9 -9.02 -8.14 6.92
C LYS A 9 -9.38 -8.73 5.55
N PRO A 10 -10.66 -8.74 5.11
CA PRO A 10 -11.00 -9.31 3.80
C PRO A 10 -10.27 -8.62 2.64
N TRP A 11 -10.14 -7.30 2.69
CA TRP A 11 -9.44 -6.54 1.65
C TRP A 11 -7.93 -6.80 1.66
N ILE A 12 -7.36 -6.90 2.87
CA ILE A 12 -5.94 -7.19 3.03
C ILE A 12 -5.63 -8.59 2.50
N GLU A 13 -6.44 -9.58 2.86
CA GLU A 13 -6.25 -10.96 2.40
C GLU A 13 -6.40 -11.07 0.88
N ALA A 14 -7.39 -10.37 0.30
CA ALA A 14 -7.56 -10.37 -1.15
C ALA A 14 -6.34 -9.75 -1.86
N ALA A 15 -5.79 -8.66 -1.31
CA ALA A 15 -4.61 -8.03 -1.87
C ALA A 15 -3.36 -8.91 -1.75
N LEU A 16 -3.26 -9.67 -0.66
CA LEU A 16 -2.12 -10.58 -0.44
C LEU A 16 -2.03 -11.68 -1.49
N GLU A 17 -3.12 -12.04 -2.15
CA GLU A 17 -3.10 -13.02 -3.23
C GLU A 17 -2.21 -12.55 -4.40
N TYR A 18 -1.98 -11.24 -4.52
CA TYR A 18 -1.14 -10.66 -5.57
C TYR A 18 0.28 -10.32 -5.09
N SER A 19 0.63 -10.70 -3.87
CA SER A 19 1.96 -10.40 -3.30
C SER A 19 3.03 -11.43 -3.68
N GLY A 20 2.68 -12.48 -4.42
CA GLY A 20 3.61 -13.53 -4.78
C GLY A 20 3.92 -14.48 -3.63
N GLY A 21 3.05 -14.56 -2.64
CA GLY A 21 3.23 -15.48 -1.51
C GLY A 21 4.25 -14.99 -0.48
N THR A 22 4.55 -13.71 -0.46
CA THR A 22 5.58 -13.15 0.42
C THR A 22 5.13 -12.99 1.86
N HIS A 23 3.83 -12.80 2.08
CA HIS A 23 3.26 -12.49 3.39
C HIS A 23 1.89 -13.12 3.56
N ASP A 24 1.51 -13.37 4.82
CA ASP A 24 0.12 -13.70 5.16
C ASP A 24 -0.42 -12.62 6.11
N PHE A 25 -1.68 -12.76 6.52
CA PHE A 25 -2.31 -11.75 7.37
C PHE A 25 -1.60 -11.56 8.71
N SER A 26 -1.05 -12.63 9.28
CA SER A 26 -0.33 -12.52 10.56
C SER A 26 0.92 -11.67 10.44
N ASP A 27 1.59 -11.70 9.30
CA ASP A 27 2.76 -10.85 9.05
C ASP A 27 2.36 -9.38 9.01
N ILE A 28 1.19 -9.08 8.45
CA ILE A 28 0.67 -7.70 8.42
C ILE A 28 0.36 -7.22 9.84
N VAL A 29 -0.30 -8.04 10.64
CA VAL A 29 -0.61 -7.71 12.04
C VAL A 29 0.68 -7.42 12.81
N GLU A 30 1.68 -8.26 12.64
CA GLU A 30 2.98 -8.08 13.30
C GLU A 30 3.65 -6.78 12.85
N GLY A 31 3.66 -6.49 11.56
CA GLY A 31 4.24 -5.26 11.03
C GLY A 31 3.56 -4.01 11.55
N LEU A 32 2.23 -4.04 11.69
CA LEU A 32 1.47 -2.93 12.26
C LEU A 32 1.80 -2.72 13.74
N HIS A 33 1.91 -3.80 14.51
CA HIS A 33 2.25 -3.73 15.92
C HIS A 33 3.68 -3.19 16.13
N LYS A 34 4.60 -3.53 15.26
CA LYS A 34 5.98 -3.06 15.33
C LYS A 34 6.15 -1.64 14.79
N GLY A 35 5.13 -1.08 14.18
CA GLY A 35 5.20 0.26 13.60
C GLY A 35 5.94 0.34 12.28
N VAL A 36 6.29 -0.80 11.66
CA VAL A 36 6.96 -0.80 10.34
C VAL A 36 5.97 -0.76 9.19
N LEU A 37 4.69 -1.03 9.47
CA LEU A 37 3.60 -0.88 8.52
C LEU A 37 2.59 0.11 9.08
N GLN A 38 1.83 0.75 8.21
CA GLN A 38 0.75 1.67 8.61
C GLN A 38 -0.54 1.22 7.93
N LEU A 39 -1.64 1.28 8.67
CA LEU A 39 -2.98 0.97 8.16
C LEU A 39 -3.74 2.27 7.91
N TRP A 40 -4.32 2.39 6.73
CA TRP A 40 -5.12 3.55 6.32
C TRP A 40 -6.51 3.06 5.94
N PRO A 41 -7.44 3.01 6.88
CA PRO A 41 -8.79 2.51 6.58
C PRO A 41 -9.67 3.57 5.93
N THR A 42 -10.56 3.12 5.05
CA THR A 42 -11.65 3.91 4.51
C THR A 42 -12.97 3.19 4.84
N PRO A 43 -14.14 3.81 4.59
CA PRO A 43 -15.40 3.10 4.84
C PRO A 43 -15.51 1.75 4.14
N LYS A 44 -15.03 1.65 2.91
CA LYS A 44 -15.12 0.41 2.13
C LYS A 44 -13.79 0.00 1.52
N GLY A 45 -12.73 0.14 2.26
CA GLY A 45 -11.40 -0.27 1.79
C GLY A 45 -10.31 0.08 2.76
N CYS A 46 -9.09 -0.10 2.32
CA CYS A 46 -7.91 0.29 3.09
C CYS A 46 -6.64 0.24 2.25
N LEU A 47 -5.61 0.90 2.77
CA LEU A 47 -4.24 0.78 2.30
C LEU A 47 -3.36 0.28 3.44
N VAL A 48 -2.32 -0.46 3.11
CA VAL A 48 -1.22 -0.76 4.02
C VAL A 48 0.05 -0.21 3.37
N THR A 49 0.77 0.61 4.10
CA THR A 49 1.96 1.28 3.60
C THR A 49 3.18 0.92 4.43
N GLU A 50 4.36 1.18 3.86
CA GLU A 50 5.65 1.00 4.52
C GLU A 50 6.58 2.11 4.07
N ILE A 51 7.46 2.55 4.96
CA ILE A 51 8.50 3.51 4.60
C ILE A 51 9.71 2.73 4.11
N ILE A 52 10.20 3.07 2.92
CA ILE A 52 11.43 2.46 2.37
C ILE A 52 12.50 3.54 2.31
N CYS A 53 13.64 3.27 2.95
CA CYS A 53 14.79 4.17 2.95
C CYS A 53 15.82 3.69 1.95
N PHE A 54 15.96 4.43 0.86
CA PHE A 54 17.03 4.20 -0.10
C PHE A 54 18.22 5.11 0.23
N PRO A 55 19.42 4.85 -0.30
CA PRO A 55 20.56 5.73 -0.04
C PRO A 55 20.34 7.20 -0.37
N LYS A 56 19.55 7.49 -1.41
CA LYS A 56 19.34 8.85 -1.91
C LYS A 56 17.98 9.44 -1.56
N LYS A 57 17.04 8.63 -1.11
CA LYS A 57 15.69 9.13 -0.81
C LYS A 57 14.90 8.16 0.05
N ARG A 58 13.87 8.71 0.70
CA ARG A 58 12.91 7.95 1.49
C ARG A 58 11.57 8.05 0.78
N VAL A 59 10.89 6.92 0.63
CA VAL A 59 9.57 6.89 -0.02
C VAL A 59 8.57 6.15 0.87
N LEU A 60 7.29 6.48 0.71
CA LEU A 60 6.21 5.72 1.31
C LEU A 60 5.68 4.78 0.23
N ASN A 61 5.85 3.48 0.45
CA ASN A 61 5.40 2.47 -0.51
C ASN A 61 4.02 1.95 -0.11
N VAL A 62 3.07 2.02 -1.03
CA VAL A 62 1.76 1.39 -0.84
C VAL A 62 1.95 -0.09 -1.13
N PHE A 63 2.04 -0.88 -0.05
CA PHE A 63 2.30 -2.31 -0.13
C PHE A 63 1.05 -3.09 -0.54
N LEU A 64 -0.09 -2.76 0.08
CA LEU A 64 -1.37 -3.42 -0.20
C LEU A 64 -2.46 -2.35 -0.31
N GLY A 65 -3.44 -2.62 -1.15
CA GLY A 65 -4.62 -1.77 -1.25
C GLY A 65 -5.81 -2.60 -1.71
N GLY A 66 -6.96 -2.34 -1.12
CA GLY A 66 -8.18 -3.06 -1.48
C GLY A 66 -9.43 -2.24 -1.17
N GLY A 67 -10.54 -2.66 -1.76
CA GLY A 67 -11.81 -1.99 -1.60
C GLY A 67 -12.09 -0.99 -2.70
N GLU A 68 -12.87 0.06 -2.40
CA GLU A 68 -13.26 1.05 -3.40
C GLU A 68 -12.15 2.05 -3.66
N LEU A 69 -11.67 2.09 -4.90
CA LEU A 69 -10.57 2.96 -5.32
C LEU A 69 -10.88 4.44 -5.08
N GLU A 70 -12.11 4.87 -5.34
CA GLU A 70 -12.50 6.27 -5.15
C GLU A 70 -12.26 6.74 -3.73
N GLN A 71 -12.59 5.93 -2.74
CA GLN A 71 -12.35 6.27 -1.33
C GLN A 71 -10.87 6.33 -1.00
N ILE A 72 -10.09 5.45 -1.60
CA ILE A 72 -8.64 5.43 -1.44
C ILE A 72 -8.04 6.72 -2.02
N LEU A 73 -8.49 7.13 -3.20
CA LEU A 73 -8.01 8.35 -3.83
C LEU A 73 -8.42 9.60 -3.05
N ASP A 74 -9.60 9.59 -2.43
CA ASP A 74 -10.04 10.70 -1.57
C ASP A 74 -9.15 10.86 -0.34
N MET A 75 -8.56 9.77 0.13
CA MET A 75 -7.65 9.78 1.29
C MET A 75 -6.22 10.19 0.92
N HIS A 76 -5.93 10.32 -0.36
CA HIS A 76 -4.59 10.54 -0.92
C HIS A 76 -3.84 11.71 -0.27
N GLU A 77 -4.51 12.85 -0.08
CA GLU A 77 -3.88 14.03 0.52
C GLU A 77 -3.41 13.77 1.95
N SER A 78 -4.21 13.05 2.74
CA SER A 78 -3.84 12.72 4.12
C SER A 78 -2.61 11.82 4.16
N VAL A 79 -2.53 10.86 3.25
CA VAL A 79 -1.38 9.94 3.15
C VAL A 79 -0.13 10.73 2.75
N ILE A 80 -0.25 11.62 1.77
CA ILE A 80 0.87 12.47 1.33
C ILE A 80 1.36 13.35 2.47
N ASP A 81 0.44 14.01 3.19
CA ASP A 81 0.81 14.89 4.29
C ASP A 81 1.59 14.14 5.37
N TRP A 82 1.12 12.96 5.74
CA TRP A 82 1.83 12.13 6.70
C TRP A 82 3.21 11.71 6.18
N ALA A 83 3.27 11.30 4.91
CA ALA A 83 4.54 10.87 4.29
C ALA A 83 5.57 12.01 4.31
N LYS A 84 5.15 13.23 3.97
CA LYS A 84 6.02 14.40 4.03
C LYS A 84 6.53 14.65 5.44
N ALA A 85 5.66 14.53 6.44
CA ALA A 85 6.04 14.69 7.84
C ALA A 85 7.07 13.65 8.27
N GLN A 86 7.09 12.48 7.64
CA GLN A 86 8.06 11.41 7.91
C GLN A 86 9.34 11.54 7.06
N GLY A 87 9.46 12.61 6.28
CA GLY A 87 10.64 12.83 5.45
C GLY A 87 10.62 12.11 4.12
N CYS A 88 9.46 11.60 3.70
CA CYS A 88 9.34 10.95 2.40
C CYS A 88 9.18 11.99 1.30
N CYS A 89 9.77 11.71 0.12
CA CYS A 89 9.68 12.61 -1.03
C CYS A 89 8.73 12.10 -2.11
N ALA A 90 8.21 10.89 -1.97
CA ALA A 90 7.33 10.30 -2.98
C ALA A 90 6.50 9.17 -2.39
N LEU A 91 5.41 8.86 -3.07
CA LEU A 91 4.65 7.63 -2.87
C LEU A 91 5.02 6.69 -4.01
N THR A 92 5.13 5.42 -3.70
CA THR A 92 5.35 4.38 -4.72
C THR A 92 4.34 3.26 -4.51
N MET A 93 4.06 2.50 -5.55
CA MET A 93 3.26 1.30 -5.44
C MET A 93 3.52 0.37 -6.61
N SER A 94 3.29 -0.92 -6.39
CA SER A 94 3.22 -1.91 -7.45
C SER A 94 1.76 -2.30 -7.58
N GLY A 95 1.18 -2.01 -8.73
CA GLY A 95 -0.25 -2.23 -8.93
C GLY A 95 -0.52 -3.06 -10.16
N ARG A 96 -1.76 -3.56 -10.24
CA ARG A 96 -2.23 -4.28 -11.43
C ARG A 96 -2.42 -3.31 -12.58
N ALA A 97 -2.38 -3.83 -13.81
CA ALA A 97 -2.50 -3.00 -15.01
C ALA A 97 -3.75 -2.11 -15.04
N GLY A 98 -4.86 -2.57 -14.48
CA GLY A 98 -6.10 -1.80 -14.43
C GLY A 98 -6.02 -0.52 -13.60
N TRP A 99 -5.00 -0.35 -12.78
CA TRP A 99 -4.80 0.84 -11.95
C TRP A 99 -4.05 1.95 -12.68
N VAL A 100 -3.43 1.65 -13.82
CA VAL A 100 -2.59 2.63 -14.54
C VAL A 100 -3.35 3.90 -14.90
N LYS A 101 -4.53 3.76 -15.49
CA LYS A 101 -5.31 4.93 -15.92
C LYS A 101 -5.79 5.80 -14.76
N PRO A 102 -6.47 5.24 -13.74
CA PRO A 102 -6.90 6.05 -12.60
C PRO A 102 -5.74 6.74 -11.88
N LEU A 103 -4.63 6.04 -11.71
CA LEU A 103 -3.46 6.60 -11.03
C LEU A 103 -2.85 7.75 -11.82
N LYS A 104 -2.76 7.60 -13.13
CA LYS A 104 -2.22 8.64 -14.00
C LYS A 104 -3.04 9.94 -13.90
N GLU A 105 -4.35 9.81 -13.81
CA GLU A 105 -5.26 10.95 -13.65
C GLU A 105 -5.03 11.69 -12.32
N HIS A 106 -4.38 11.05 -11.35
CA HIS A 106 -4.06 11.62 -10.03
C HIS A 106 -2.58 11.92 -9.86
N GLY A 107 -1.84 12.06 -10.95
CA GLY A 107 -0.45 12.48 -10.90
C GLY A 107 0.57 11.38 -10.70
N TRP A 108 0.17 10.13 -10.86
CA TRP A 108 1.09 8.99 -10.76
C TRP A 108 1.65 8.63 -12.13
N ASP A 109 2.95 8.38 -12.18
CA ASP A 109 3.64 7.94 -13.40
C ASP A 109 4.15 6.53 -13.24
N ARG A 110 4.12 5.77 -14.33
CA ARG A 110 4.72 4.44 -14.35
C ARG A 110 6.23 4.59 -14.22
N GLN A 111 6.82 3.89 -13.26
CA GLN A 111 8.26 3.93 -13.01
C GLN A 111 9.00 2.79 -13.70
N HIS A 112 8.51 1.59 -13.54
CA HIS A 112 9.08 0.39 -14.13
C HIS A 112 8.05 -0.73 -14.11
N VAL A 113 8.38 -1.85 -14.75
CA VAL A 113 7.56 -3.07 -14.69
C VAL A 113 8.38 -4.13 -13.97
N SER A 114 7.77 -4.78 -12.99
CA SER A 114 8.42 -5.87 -12.25
C SER A 114 8.17 -7.19 -12.95
N TYR A 115 9.19 -8.02 -12.99
CA TYR A 115 9.10 -9.36 -13.56
C TYR A 115 9.47 -10.37 -12.49
N VAL A 116 8.90 -11.56 -12.57
CA VAL A 116 9.28 -12.66 -11.69
C VAL A 116 9.54 -13.90 -12.51
N LYS A 117 10.59 -14.64 -12.12
CA LYS A 117 10.86 -15.96 -12.67
C LYS A 117 10.98 -16.90 -11.48
N GLU A 118 9.97 -17.72 -11.28
CA GLU A 118 9.97 -18.67 -10.18
C GLU A 118 11.00 -19.78 -10.45
N PHE A 119 11.70 -20.19 -9.40
CA PHE A 119 12.57 -21.36 -9.45
C PHE A 119 11.76 -22.52 -8.85
N ASP A 120 12.00 -23.71 -9.25
CA ASP A 120 11.25 -24.90 -8.81
C ASP A 120 11.08 -25.05 -7.31
#